data_36ade259b2e434f238ab773b51786584
#
_entry.id   36ade259b2e434f238ab773b51786584
#
_cell.length_a   1.000
_cell.length_b   1.000
_cell.length_c   1.000
_cell.angle_alpha   90.00
_cell.angle_beta   90.00
_cell.angle_gamma   90.00
#
_symmetry.space_group_name_H-M   'P 1'
#
loop_
_entity.id
_entity.type
_entity.pdbx_description
1 polymer ?
#
loop_
_entity_poly.entity_id
_entity_poly.type
_entity_poly.pdbx_seq_one_letter_code
_entity_poly.pdbx_strand_id
1 'polypeptide(L)'
;MRLIKITILLLISFNVSFKVISANDLQNILRDNGKIIFIRHAYAPGGGDPDGFDIANCASQRNLNSEGIAQSKRIGKFFEENDIIIDKVLSSEWCRCKETAKYAFNNYETKSFLNSFFSQKFAHNKDKQVKELKDYIINWEGKKNLILVTHYVVISEILNVSTSSGEIVITDRNFNILARINTSNN
;
A
#
# COMPACT_ATOMS: atom_id res chain seq x y z
N MET A 1 19.54 29.60 -53.86
CA MET A 1 18.42 29.76 -52.89
C MET A 1 18.21 28.45 -52.15
N ARG A 2 18.63 28.37 -50.88
CA ARG A 2 18.40 27.16 -50.01
C ARG A 2 17.11 27.38 -49.25
N LEU A 3 16.10 26.53 -49.50
CA LEU A 3 14.85 26.49 -48.77
C LEU A 3 15.10 25.84 -47.40
N ILE A 4 14.93 26.60 -46.32
CA ILE A 4 14.98 26.13 -44.93
C ILE A 4 13.59 25.51 -44.64
N LYS A 5 13.55 24.18 -44.49
CA LYS A 5 12.34 23.50 -44.00
C LYS A 5 12.26 23.68 -42.47
N ILE A 6 11.32 24.51 -42.02
CA ILE A 6 11.03 24.66 -40.57
C ILE A 6 10.10 23.50 -40.20
N THR A 7 10.61 22.53 -39.42
CA THR A 7 9.83 21.48 -38.83
C THR A 7 9.25 21.99 -37.52
N ILE A 8 7.95 22.27 -37.49
CA ILE A 8 7.24 22.65 -36.26
C ILE A 8 7.02 21.38 -35.44
N LEU A 9 7.72 21.24 -34.32
CA LEU A 9 7.53 20.17 -33.34
C LEU A 9 6.34 20.55 -32.45
N LEU A 10 5.18 19.93 -32.65
CA LEU A 10 4.03 20.10 -31.79
C LEU A 10 4.28 19.35 -30.47
N LEU A 11 4.61 20.09 -29.41
CA LEU A 11 4.66 19.58 -28.06
C LEU A 11 3.24 19.39 -27.53
N ILE A 12 2.72 18.16 -27.60
CA ILE A 12 1.47 17.78 -26.93
C ILE A 12 1.77 17.67 -25.44
N SER A 13 1.44 18.70 -24.67
CA SER A 13 1.48 18.65 -23.22
C SER A 13 0.31 17.78 -22.72
N PHE A 14 0.62 16.59 -22.24
CA PHE A 14 -0.33 15.72 -21.55
C PHE A 14 -0.58 16.32 -20.16
N ASN A 15 -1.63 17.12 -20.01
CA ASN A 15 -2.08 17.59 -18.70
C ASN A 15 -2.73 16.41 -17.97
N VAL A 16 -1.99 15.70 -17.11
CA VAL A 16 -2.55 14.76 -16.14
C VAL A 16 -3.21 15.60 -15.05
N SER A 17 -4.51 15.85 -15.20
CA SER A 17 -5.31 16.46 -14.13
C SER A 17 -5.47 15.44 -12.99
N PHE A 18 -4.72 15.61 -11.91
CA PHE A 18 -5.02 14.94 -10.65
C PHE A 18 -6.33 15.50 -10.11
N LYS A 19 -7.40 14.71 -10.19
CA LYS A 19 -8.68 15.06 -9.59
C LYS A 19 -8.49 15.02 -8.07
N VAL A 20 -8.50 16.18 -7.42
CA VAL A 20 -8.56 16.26 -5.96
C VAL A 20 -9.92 15.69 -5.56
N ILE A 21 -9.91 14.56 -4.89
CA ILE A 21 -11.11 13.91 -4.37
C ILE A 21 -11.66 14.79 -3.24
N SER A 22 -12.94 15.16 -3.29
CA SER A 22 -13.58 15.90 -2.20
C SER A 22 -13.71 15.01 -0.95
N ALA A 23 -13.79 15.62 0.25
CA ALA A 23 -14.00 14.88 1.49
C ALA A 23 -15.28 14.03 1.45
N ASN A 24 -16.33 14.53 0.83
CA ASN A 24 -17.60 13.81 0.66
C ASN A 24 -17.45 12.61 -0.30
N ASP A 25 -16.70 12.75 -1.40
CA ASP A 25 -16.45 11.64 -2.32
C ASP A 25 -15.63 10.54 -1.63
N LEU A 26 -14.62 10.94 -0.85
CA LEU A 26 -13.82 10.00 -0.09
C LEU A 26 -14.67 9.23 0.93
N GLN A 27 -15.54 9.91 1.67
CA GLN A 27 -16.47 9.26 2.61
C GLN A 27 -17.40 8.27 1.89
N ASN A 28 -17.93 8.64 0.74
CA ASN A 28 -18.78 7.75 -0.05
C ASN A 28 -18.02 6.48 -0.51
N ILE A 29 -16.78 6.65 -1.00
CA ILE A 29 -15.91 5.53 -1.39
C ILE A 29 -15.65 4.60 -0.20
N LEU A 30 -15.38 5.16 0.99
CA LEU A 30 -15.02 4.40 2.19
C LEU A 30 -16.22 3.67 2.82
N ARG A 31 -17.41 4.25 2.76
CA ARG A 31 -18.65 3.63 3.28
C ARG A 31 -19.21 2.55 2.34
N ASP A 32 -18.88 2.64 1.04
CA ASP A 32 -19.21 1.60 0.09
C ASP A 32 -18.26 0.41 0.30
N ASN A 33 -18.82 -0.71 0.73
CA ASN A 33 -18.08 -1.91 1.11
C ASN A 33 -17.44 -2.64 -0.08
N GLY A 34 -16.59 -3.62 0.21
CA GLY A 34 -15.99 -4.50 -0.80
C GLY A 34 -14.74 -3.91 -1.46
N LYS A 35 -14.13 -2.90 -0.86
CA LYS A 35 -12.86 -2.32 -1.33
C LYS A 35 -11.68 -3.15 -0.89
N ILE A 36 -10.62 -3.08 -1.69
CA ILE A 36 -9.29 -3.59 -1.37
C ILE A 36 -8.43 -2.40 -0.98
N ILE A 37 -7.93 -2.40 0.25
CA ILE A 37 -7.23 -1.26 0.82
C ILE A 37 -5.79 -1.68 1.12
N PHE A 38 -4.87 -1.22 0.29
CA PHE A 38 -3.44 -1.43 0.49
C PHE A 38 -2.89 -0.37 1.42
N ILE A 39 -2.08 -0.80 2.39
CA ILE A 39 -1.37 0.09 3.31
C ILE A 39 0.10 -0.27 3.26
N ARG A 40 0.96 0.65 2.82
CA ARG A 40 2.38 0.47 3.05
C ARG A 40 2.66 0.54 4.54
N HIS A 41 3.48 -0.37 5.07
CA HIS A 41 3.87 -0.32 6.49
C HIS A 41 4.27 1.11 6.90
N ALA A 42 3.99 1.47 8.16
CA ALA A 42 4.30 2.76 8.74
C ALA A 42 5.82 3.02 8.76
N TYR A 43 6.21 4.22 9.15
CA TYR A 43 7.59 4.67 9.10
C TYR A 43 8.53 3.75 9.89
N ALA A 44 9.51 3.22 9.17
CA ALA A 44 10.62 2.46 9.72
C ALA A 44 11.91 3.10 9.19
N PRO A 45 12.75 3.70 10.04
CA PRO A 45 13.94 4.44 9.61
C PRO A 45 14.96 3.54 8.89
N GLY A 46 15.70 4.12 7.95
CA GLY A 46 16.72 3.43 7.16
C GLY A 46 16.20 2.84 5.84
N GLY A 47 17.09 2.21 5.10
CA GLY A 47 16.87 1.65 3.76
C GLY A 47 17.18 0.16 3.72
N GLY A 48 16.15 -0.70 3.64
CA GLY A 48 16.33 -2.15 3.65
C GLY A 48 16.43 -2.77 5.05
N ASP A 49 16.52 -4.07 5.10
CA ASP A 49 16.80 -4.82 6.34
C ASP A 49 18.32 -5.07 6.44
N PRO A 50 18.89 -5.27 7.63
CA PRO A 50 20.30 -5.62 7.79
C PRO A 50 20.66 -6.93 7.05
N ASP A 51 21.92 -7.06 6.66
CA ASP A 51 22.40 -8.30 6.06
C ASP A 51 22.20 -9.49 7.01
N GLY A 52 21.73 -10.61 6.45
CA GLY A 52 21.53 -11.83 7.23
C GLY A 52 20.30 -11.81 8.16
N PHE A 53 19.41 -10.80 8.07
CA PHE A 53 18.21 -10.77 8.88
C PHE A 53 17.35 -12.04 8.71
N ASP A 54 16.65 -12.38 9.79
CA ASP A 54 15.69 -13.48 9.85
C ASP A 54 14.26 -12.90 9.95
N ILE A 55 13.36 -13.37 9.07
CA ILE A 55 11.95 -12.95 9.06
C ILE A 55 11.20 -13.36 10.34
N ALA A 56 11.64 -14.44 10.99
CA ALA A 56 11.07 -14.91 12.24
C ALA A 56 11.57 -14.11 13.47
N ASN A 57 12.69 -13.40 13.35
CA ASN A 57 13.31 -12.64 14.43
C ASN A 57 13.23 -11.13 14.21
N CYS A 58 12.30 -10.47 14.89
CA CYS A 58 12.11 -9.02 14.77
C CYS A 58 13.36 -8.21 15.18
N ALA A 59 14.16 -8.68 16.11
CA ALA A 59 15.36 -7.97 16.56
C ALA A 59 16.42 -7.84 15.44
N SER A 60 16.39 -8.70 14.43
CA SER A 60 17.30 -8.66 13.29
C SER A 60 16.77 -7.82 12.11
N GLN A 61 15.55 -7.30 12.18
CA GLN A 61 14.91 -6.58 11.11
C GLN A 61 14.94 -5.07 11.30
N ARG A 62 14.71 -4.34 10.23
CA ARG A 62 14.36 -2.92 10.27
C ARG A 62 12.91 -2.77 10.72
N ASN A 63 12.69 -2.19 11.89
CA ASN A 63 11.40 -2.10 12.56
C ASN A 63 10.87 -0.66 12.61
N LEU A 64 9.63 -0.49 13.05
CA LEU A 64 9.06 0.82 13.33
C LEU A 64 9.84 1.48 14.47
N ASN A 65 9.96 2.81 14.42
CA ASN A 65 10.33 3.62 15.58
C ASN A 65 9.07 4.20 16.25
N SER A 66 9.24 5.06 17.24
CA SER A 66 8.11 5.73 17.93
C SER A 66 7.21 6.51 16.99
N GLU A 67 7.77 7.15 15.94
CA GLU A 67 7.01 7.86 14.90
C GLU A 67 6.16 6.89 14.07
N GLY A 68 6.74 5.76 13.64
CA GLY A 68 6.00 4.72 12.91
C GLY A 68 4.88 4.11 13.75
N ILE A 69 5.10 3.90 15.05
CA ILE A 69 4.04 3.45 15.96
C ILE A 69 2.93 4.50 16.05
N ALA A 70 3.28 5.79 16.21
CA ALA A 70 2.31 6.87 16.23
C ALA A 70 1.54 6.97 14.90
N GLN A 71 2.23 6.84 13.76
CA GLN A 71 1.60 6.81 12.44
C GLN A 71 0.62 5.63 12.30
N SER A 72 0.99 4.43 12.78
CA SER A 72 0.10 3.27 12.76
C SER A 72 -1.19 3.51 13.54
N LYS A 73 -1.08 4.16 14.71
CA LYS A 73 -2.26 4.55 15.51
C LYS A 73 -3.13 5.58 14.79
N ARG A 74 -2.53 6.57 14.09
CA ARG A 74 -3.29 7.52 13.26
C ARG A 74 -4.02 6.82 12.11
N ILE A 75 -3.40 5.81 11.49
CA ILE A 75 -4.08 4.98 10.49
C ILE A 75 -5.34 4.35 11.10
N GLY A 76 -5.23 3.67 12.24
CA GLY A 76 -6.38 3.06 12.90
C GLY A 76 -7.48 4.07 13.22
N LYS A 77 -7.10 5.20 13.80
CA LYS A 77 -8.02 6.32 14.11
C LYS A 77 -8.75 6.83 12.86
N PHE A 78 -8.05 6.94 11.73
CA PHE A 78 -8.68 7.33 10.46
C PHE A 78 -9.80 6.37 10.05
N PHE A 79 -9.62 5.05 10.21
CA PHE A 79 -10.65 4.06 9.91
C PHE A 79 -11.84 4.16 10.87
N GLU A 80 -11.59 4.37 12.16
CA GLU A 80 -12.63 4.55 13.17
C GLU A 80 -13.44 5.83 12.94
N GLU A 81 -12.78 6.97 12.73
CA GLU A 81 -13.43 8.29 12.56
C GLU A 81 -14.25 8.38 11.26
N ASN A 82 -13.99 7.54 10.28
CA ASN A 82 -14.73 7.49 9.01
C ASN A 82 -15.72 6.32 8.94
N ASP A 83 -15.95 5.60 10.03
CA ASP A 83 -16.88 4.44 10.10
C ASP A 83 -16.58 3.38 9.04
N ILE A 84 -15.29 3.14 8.72
CA ILE A 84 -14.89 2.18 7.68
C ILE A 84 -15.01 0.76 8.22
N ILE A 85 -15.96 0.01 7.69
CA ILE A 85 -16.20 -1.37 8.15
C ILE A 85 -15.18 -2.31 7.52
N ILE A 86 -14.41 -2.99 8.37
CA ILE A 86 -13.35 -3.93 7.98
C ILE A 86 -13.87 -5.36 8.14
N ASP A 87 -13.64 -6.20 7.14
CA ASP A 87 -13.93 -7.63 7.20
C ASP A 87 -12.70 -8.40 7.67
N LYS A 88 -11.56 -8.13 7.04
CA LYS A 88 -10.31 -8.81 7.36
C LYS A 88 -9.10 -7.88 7.18
N VAL A 89 -8.11 -8.07 8.06
CA VAL A 89 -6.80 -7.44 7.95
C VAL A 89 -5.76 -8.52 7.70
N LEU A 90 -5.05 -8.41 6.59
CA LEU A 90 -3.91 -9.25 6.25
C LEU A 90 -2.63 -8.43 6.31
N SER A 91 -1.55 -9.05 6.77
CA SER A 91 -0.24 -8.42 6.89
C SER A 91 0.84 -9.30 6.27
N SER A 92 1.87 -8.66 5.73
CA SER A 92 3.15 -9.31 5.50
C SER A 92 3.72 -9.88 6.80
N GLU A 93 4.55 -10.92 6.70
CA GLU A 93 5.23 -11.54 7.84
C GLU A 93 6.36 -10.68 8.42
N TRP A 94 6.81 -9.60 7.74
CA TRP A 94 7.78 -8.66 8.26
C TRP A 94 7.27 -7.92 9.49
N CYS A 95 8.14 -7.77 10.49
CA CYS A 95 7.75 -7.20 11.79
C CYS A 95 7.18 -5.79 11.66
N ARG A 96 7.73 -4.91 10.83
CA ARG A 96 7.18 -3.56 10.57
C ARG A 96 5.75 -3.57 10.00
N CYS A 97 5.40 -4.59 9.21
CA CYS A 97 4.02 -4.74 8.71
C CYS A 97 3.10 -5.28 9.81
N LYS A 98 3.55 -6.31 10.55
CA LYS A 98 2.82 -6.85 11.70
C LYS A 98 2.57 -5.78 12.77
N GLU A 99 3.57 -4.96 13.08
CA GLU A 99 3.43 -3.85 14.03
C GLU A 99 2.47 -2.79 13.52
N THR A 100 2.56 -2.41 12.22
CA THR A 100 1.59 -1.48 11.63
C THR A 100 0.17 -2.02 11.76
N ALA A 101 -0.08 -3.27 11.39
CA ALA A 101 -1.38 -3.90 11.49
C ALA A 101 -1.87 -4.01 12.95
N LYS A 102 -0.97 -4.37 13.88
CA LYS A 102 -1.28 -4.47 15.31
C LYS A 102 -1.70 -3.13 15.91
N TYR A 103 -0.93 -2.05 15.66
CA TYR A 103 -1.21 -0.74 16.25
C TYR A 103 -2.38 -0.03 15.59
N ALA A 104 -2.68 -0.34 14.31
CA ALA A 104 -3.82 0.24 13.62
C ALA A 104 -5.13 -0.54 13.86
N PHE A 105 -5.10 -1.86 13.87
CA PHE A 105 -6.30 -2.70 13.80
C PHE A 105 -6.41 -3.76 14.89
N ASN A 106 -5.38 -3.94 15.70
CA ASN A 106 -5.25 -4.95 16.75
C ASN A 106 -5.22 -6.41 16.24
N ASN A 107 -6.20 -6.84 15.43
CA ASN A 107 -6.31 -8.20 14.89
C ASN A 107 -5.89 -8.26 13.42
N TYR A 108 -5.04 -9.22 13.07
CA TYR A 108 -4.59 -9.47 11.69
C TYR A 108 -4.15 -10.93 11.49
N GLU A 109 -4.13 -11.36 10.24
CA GLU A 109 -3.51 -12.62 9.81
C GLU A 109 -2.28 -12.32 8.94
N THR A 110 -1.21 -13.11 9.04
CA THR A 110 -0.06 -12.99 8.14
C THR A 110 -0.24 -13.81 6.88
N LYS A 111 0.24 -13.27 5.75
CA LYS A 111 0.26 -13.96 4.45
C LYS A 111 1.58 -13.69 3.74
N SER A 112 2.24 -14.76 3.30
CA SER A 112 3.54 -14.69 2.62
C SER A 112 3.46 -13.96 1.27
N PHE A 113 2.34 -13.98 0.58
CA PHE A 113 2.15 -13.23 -0.66
C PHE A 113 2.15 -11.69 -0.49
N LEU A 114 2.12 -11.18 0.75
CA LEU A 114 2.30 -9.77 1.08
C LEU A 114 3.75 -9.41 1.43
N ASN A 115 4.66 -10.38 1.42
CA ASN A 115 6.05 -10.19 1.79
C ASN A 115 6.83 -9.35 0.78
N SER A 116 7.91 -8.72 1.26
CA SER A 116 8.79 -7.94 0.40
C SER A 116 9.64 -8.85 -0.48
N PHE A 117 9.72 -8.55 -1.75
CA PHE A 117 10.69 -9.13 -2.69
C PHE A 117 11.75 -8.10 -3.14
N PHE A 118 11.95 -7.05 -2.34
CA PHE A 118 12.89 -5.96 -2.65
C PHE A 118 14.36 -6.43 -2.67
N SER A 119 14.77 -7.19 -1.67
CA SER A 119 16.14 -7.66 -1.61
C SER A 119 16.37 -8.82 -2.59
N GLN A 120 17.61 -8.92 -3.10
CA GLN A 120 17.98 -9.99 -4.05
C GLN A 120 17.68 -11.40 -3.50
N LYS A 121 17.81 -11.60 -2.19
CA LYS A 121 17.49 -12.86 -1.49
C LYS A 121 16.05 -13.32 -1.73
N PHE A 122 15.10 -12.39 -1.85
CA PHE A 122 13.66 -12.67 -1.97
C PHE A 122 13.08 -12.36 -3.34
N ALA A 123 13.87 -11.78 -4.26
CA ALA A 123 13.42 -11.35 -5.59
C ALA A 123 12.81 -12.50 -6.41
N HIS A 124 13.30 -13.71 -6.22
CA HIS A 124 12.79 -14.92 -6.92
C HIS A 124 11.35 -15.29 -6.53
N ASN A 125 10.81 -14.76 -5.43
CA ASN A 125 9.44 -15.01 -4.99
C ASN A 125 8.40 -14.09 -5.68
N LYS A 126 8.84 -13.03 -6.37
CA LYS A 126 7.99 -11.97 -6.91
C LYS A 126 6.78 -12.53 -7.69
N ASP A 127 7.04 -13.29 -8.75
CA ASP A 127 5.98 -13.73 -9.67
C ASP A 127 4.94 -14.61 -8.97
N LYS A 128 5.41 -15.52 -8.12
CA LYS A 128 4.55 -16.38 -7.31
C LYS A 128 3.69 -15.56 -6.36
N GLN A 129 4.30 -14.64 -5.60
CA GLN A 129 3.59 -13.82 -4.61
C GLN A 129 2.56 -12.88 -5.28
N VAL A 130 2.92 -12.27 -6.40
CA VAL A 130 2.01 -11.40 -7.19
C VAL A 130 0.81 -12.19 -7.68
N LYS A 131 1.03 -13.40 -8.22
CA LYS A 131 -0.06 -14.27 -8.66
C LYS A 131 -0.96 -14.67 -7.49
N GLU A 132 -0.40 -15.15 -6.39
CA GLU A 132 -1.16 -15.55 -5.20
C GLU A 132 -1.99 -14.40 -4.61
N LEU A 133 -1.42 -13.18 -4.56
CA LEU A 133 -2.14 -12.00 -4.09
C LEU A 133 -3.31 -11.64 -5.02
N LYS A 134 -3.10 -11.64 -6.34
CA LYS A 134 -4.17 -11.38 -7.31
C LYS A 134 -5.27 -12.43 -7.23
N ASP A 135 -4.90 -13.71 -7.19
CA ASP A 135 -5.86 -14.81 -7.06
C ASP A 135 -6.67 -14.69 -5.76
N TYR A 136 -6.01 -14.34 -4.65
CA TYR A 136 -6.69 -14.11 -3.37
C TYR A 136 -7.73 -12.99 -3.46
N ILE A 137 -7.38 -11.85 -4.07
CA ILE A 137 -8.27 -10.69 -4.20
C ILE A 137 -9.45 -11.00 -5.12
N ILE A 138 -9.20 -11.65 -6.26
CA ILE A 138 -10.24 -12.02 -7.24
C ILE A 138 -11.27 -12.97 -6.61
N ASN A 139 -10.78 -13.95 -5.82
CA ASN A 139 -11.62 -14.94 -5.15
C ASN A 139 -12.09 -14.50 -3.75
N TRP A 140 -11.86 -13.24 -3.38
CA TRP A 140 -12.32 -12.72 -2.09
C TRP A 140 -13.84 -12.59 -2.05
N GLU A 141 -14.50 -13.40 -1.21
CA GLU A 141 -15.96 -13.42 -1.08
C GLU A 141 -16.51 -12.48 0.01
N GLY A 142 -15.61 -11.80 0.76
CA GLY A 142 -15.98 -10.86 1.80
C GLY A 142 -16.82 -9.71 1.26
N LYS A 143 -17.80 -9.29 2.06
CA LYS A 143 -18.74 -8.22 1.68
C LYS A 143 -18.33 -6.83 2.16
N LYS A 144 -17.35 -6.76 3.08
CA LYS A 144 -16.82 -5.52 3.66
C LYS A 144 -15.42 -5.24 3.07
N ASN A 145 -14.65 -4.35 3.69
CA ASN A 145 -13.34 -3.96 3.18
C ASN A 145 -12.24 -4.94 3.61
N LEU A 146 -11.34 -5.26 2.68
CA LEU A 146 -10.14 -6.06 2.91
C LEU A 146 -8.93 -5.14 3.05
N ILE A 147 -8.24 -5.22 4.20
CA ILE A 147 -7.02 -4.45 4.46
C ILE A 147 -5.80 -5.33 4.18
N LEU A 148 -4.82 -4.78 3.45
CA LEU A 148 -3.57 -5.44 3.07
C LEU A 148 -2.38 -4.58 3.51
N VAL A 149 -1.77 -4.90 4.66
CA VAL A 149 -0.57 -4.20 5.15
C VAL A 149 0.67 -4.86 4.56
N THR A 150 1.39 -4.11 3.71
CA THR A 150 2.47 -4.67 2.90
C THR A 150 3.60 -3.66 2.65
N HIS A 151 4.38 -3.84 1.61
CA HIS A 151 5.56 -3.09 1.23
C HIS A 151 5.34 -2.30 -0.06
N TYR A 152 6.12 -1.22 -0.25
CA TYR A 152 6.02 -0.40 -1.45
C TYR A 152 6.22 -1.21 -2.74
N VAL A 153 7.13 -2.20 -2.72
CA VAL A 153 7.41 -3.03 -3.91
C VAL A 153 6.21 -3.87 -4.33
N VAL A 154 5.42 -4.37 -3.38
CA VAL A 154 4.20 -5.13 -3.65
C VAL A 154 3.12 -4.20 -4.21
N ILE A 155 2.92 -3.04 -3.57
CA ILE A 155 1.93 -2.06 -4.04
C ILE A 155 2.30 -1.54 -5.43
N SER A 156 3.58 -1.20 -5.65
CA SER A 156 4.06 -0.75 -6.95
C SER A 156 3.87 -1.79 -8.06
N GLU A 157 4.14 -3.04 -7.76
CA GLU A 157 3.97 -4.13 -8.75
C GLU A 157 2.50 -4.39 -9.10
N ILE A 158 1.59 -4.28 -8.13
CA ILE A 158 0.16 -4.54 -8.34
C ILE A 158 -0.55 -3.33 -8.96
N LEU A 159 -0.23 -2.10 -8.50
CA LEU A 159 -1.00 -0.89 -8.81
C LEU A 159 -0.24 0.10 -9.70
N ASN A 160 1.03 -0.18 -10.02
CA ASN A 160 1.91 0.70 -10.79
C ASN A 160 2.02 2.13 -10.19
N VAL A 161 2.06 2.24 -8.85
CA VAL A 161 2.23 3.51 -8.14
C VAL A 161 3.30 3.42 -7.07
N SER A 162 3.97 4.53 -6.80
CA SER A 162 4.87 4.66 -5.65
C SER A 162 4.07 5.12 -4.43
N THR A 163 4.41 4.59 -3.25
CA THR A 163 3.74 4.92 -1.98
C THR A 163 4.73 5.38 -0.92
N SER A 164 4.32 6.36 -0.11
CA SER A 164 5.01 6.79 1.11
C SER A 164 4.74 5.82 2.28
N SER A 165 5.54 5.86 3.35
CA SER A 165 5.26 5.07 4.57
C SER A 165 3.90 5.42 5.14
N GLY A 166 3.12 4.41 5.51
CA GLY A 166 1.78 4.56 6.05
C GLY A 166 0.72 5.00 5.04
N GLU A 167 1.08 5.22 3.78
CA GLU A 167 0.10 5.62 2.76
C GLU A 167 -0.94 4.52 2.52
N ILE A 168 -2.20 4.94 2.43
CA ILE A 168 -3.37 4.11 2.18
C ILE A 168 -3.77 4.29 0.71
N VAL A 169 -3.89 3.17 -0.03
CA VAL A 169 -4.38 3.16 -1.42
C VAL A 169 -5.63 2.31 -1.49
N ILE A 170 -6.76 2.93 -1.81
CA ILE A 170 -8.06 2.29 -1.89
C ILE A 170 -8.33 1.91 -3.34
N THR A 171 -8.67 0.65 -3.58
CA THR A 171 -8.99 0.14 -4.92
C THR A 171 -10.30 -0.62 -4.92
N ASP A 172 -10.86 -0.81 -6.11
CA ASP A 172 -11.82 -1.87 -6.36
C ASP A 172 -11.11 -3.24 -6.52
N ARG A 173 -11.88 -4.31 -6.77
CA ARG A 173 -11.34 -5.67 -6.99
C ARG A 173 -10.61 -5.84 -8.33
N ASN A 174 -10.77 -4.90 -9.25
CA ASN A 174 -10.07 -4.87 -10.53
C ASN A 174 -8.79 -4.05 -10.47
N PHE A 175 -8.35 -3.67 -9.25
CA PHE A 175 -7.16 -2.86 -8.98
C PHE A 175 -7.24 -1.41 -9.51
N ASN A 176 -8.42 -0.90 -9.86
CA ASN A 176 -8.59 0.51 -10.17
C ASN A 176 -8.45 1.33 -8.89
N ILE A 177 -7.54 2.31 -8.90
CA ILE A 177 -7.32 3.18 -7.75
C ILE A 177 -8.48 4.17 -7.65
N LEU A 178 -9.17 4.16 -6.51
CA LEU A 178 -10.30 5.02 -6.19
C LEU A 178 -9.87 6.23 -5.36
N ALA A 179 -8.93 6.03 -4.42
CA ALA A 179 -8.38 7.09 -3.59
C ALA A 179 -6.99 6.75 -3.07
N ARG A 180 -6.24 7.80 -2.69
CA ARG A 180 -4.94 7.69 -2.00
C ARG A 180 -4.93 8.68 -0.83
N ILE A 181 -4.47 8.23 0.33
CA ILE A 181 -4.45 9.02 1.56
C ILE A 181 -3.06 8.93 2.17
N ASN A 182 -2.42 10.07 2.28
CA ASN A 182 -1.13 10.18 2.96
C ASN A 182 -1.37 10.40 4.46
N THR A 183 -0.79 9.55 5.30
CA THR A 183 -0.90 9.63 6.76
C THR A 183 0.37 10.20 7.43
N SER A 184 1.33 10.70 6.63
CA SER A 184 2.49 11.40 7.13
C SER A 184 2.07 12.82 7.51
N ASN A 185 2.05 13.11 8.79
CA ASN A 185 1.88 14.44 9.42
C ASN A 185 0.72 15.30 8.88
N ASN A 186 -0.38 15.19 9.54
CA ASN A 186 -1.23 16.34 9.89
C ASN A 186 -1.28 16.45 11.41
#